data_5454ac3e38cb4169c977c8ce258724ce
#
_entry.id   5454ac3e38cb4169c977c8ce258724ce
#
_cell.length_a   1.000
_cell.length_b   1.000
_cell.length_c   1.000
_cell.angle_alpha   90.00
_cell.angle_beta   90.00
_cell.angle_gamma   90.00
#
_symmetry.space_group_name_H-M   'P 1'
#
loop_
_entity.id
_entity.type
_entity.pdbx_description
1 polymer ?
#
loop_
_entity_poly.entity_id
_entity_poly.type
_entity_poly.pdbx_seq_one_letter_code
_entity_poly.pdbx_strand_id
1 'polypeptide(L)'
;MKHKFGYKKLNRTSEHRKALIKNMLNSLIKYEQISTTLPKAKVLRPQADKIITLGKKDTLQNTKMLFSKLQDAKSANKVKKTLSKRYENRKGGYTRIIKAGFRYGDNAPLAVIEFVDWDVEAKRVDKKKKVQKKETKQEEPKLASA
;
A
#
# COMPACT_ATOMS: atom_id res chain seq x y z
N MET A 1 18.44 19.35 23.52
CA MET A 1 16.97 19.45 23.49
C MET A 1 16.36 18.20 22.90
N LYS A 2 15.43 17.52 23.58
CA LYS A 2 14.72 16.32 23.06
C LYS A 2 13.46 16.76 22.33
N HIS A 3 13.55 17.04 21.04
CA HIS A 3 12.39 17.51 20.27
C HIS A 3 11.32 16.41 20.00
N LYS A 4 11.57 15.14 20.31
CA LYS A 4 10.67 13.96 20.12
C LYS A 4 9.93 13.92 18.75
N PHE A 5 10.42 14.62 17.73
CA PHE A 5 9.85 14.65 16.39
C PHE A 5 10.27 13.42 15.59
N GLY A 6 9.64 12.27 15.90
CA GLY A 6 9.89 11.02 15.19
C GLY A 6 9.27 10.95 13.78
N TYR A 7 8.57 12.00 13.33
CA TYR A 7 7.92 12.03 12.03
C TYR A 7 8.34 13.23 11.17
N LYS A 8 8.49 12.98 9.88
CA LYS A 8 8.73 14.04 8.90
C LYS A 8 7.42 14.66 8.47
N LYS A 9 7.32 15.99 8.50
CA LYS A 9 6.12 16.74 8.06
C LYS A 9 5.87 16.64 6.55
N LEU A 10 6.88 16.29 5.75
CA LEU A 10 6.82 16.17 4.27
C LEU A 10 6.36 17.45 3.58
N ASN A 11 6.55 18.60 4.20
CA ASN A 11 6.13 19.91 3.71
C ASN A 11 4.62 19.97 3.39
N ARG A 12 3.77 19.33 4.25
CA ARG A 12 2.33 19.20 4.06
C ARG A 12 1.56 19.56 5.32
N THR A 13 0.34 20.07 5.16
CA THR A 13 -0.62 20.23 6.25
C THR A 13 -0.95 18.87 6.90
N SER A 14 -1.48 18.88 8.11
CA SER A 14 -1.80 17.64 8.85
C SER A 14 -2.76 16.74 8.07
N GLU A 15 -3.82 17.31 7.51
CA GLU A 15 -4.86 16.59 6.77
C GLU A 15 -4.32 16.01 5.45
N HIS A 16 -3.59 16.82 4.68
CA HIS A 16 -2.98 16.40 3.43
C HIS A 16 -1.94 15.28 3.66
N ARG A 17 -1.19 15.32 4.77
CA ARG A 17 -0.27 14.26 5.15
C ARG A 17 -0.99 12.97 5.54
N LYS A 18 -2.10 13.04 6.29
CA LYS A 18 -2.94 11.88 6.62
C LYS A 18 -3.51 11.24 5.35
N ALA A 19 -4.04 12.04 4.43
CA ALA A 19 -4.56 11.55 3.15
C ALA A 19 -3.46 10.89 2.29
N LEU A 20 -2.27 11.51 2.20
CA LEU A 20 -1.13 10.94 1.49
C LEU A 20 -0.76 9.56 2.04
N ILE A 21 -0.58 9.45 3.37
CA ILE A 21 -0.19 8.20 4.01
C ILE A 21 -1.26 7.12 3.79
N LYS A 22 -2.54 7.46 3.93
CA LYS A 22 -3.66 6.54 3.67
C LYS A 22 -3.63 5.99 2.24
N ASN A 23 -3.50 6.87 1.25
CA ASN A 23 -3.46 6.46 -0.16
C ASN A 23 -2.24 5.60 -0.48
N MET A 24 -1.07 5.94 0.08
CA MET A 24 0.14 5.12 -0.08
C MET A 24 0.02 3.76 0.62
N LEU A 25 -0.63 3.68 1.80
CA LEU A 25 -0.91 2.41 2.48
C LEU A 25 -1.81 1.53 1.62
N ASN A 26 -2.91 2.07 1.10
CA ASN A 26 -3.82 1.32 0.23
C ASN A 26 -3.10 0.81 -1.03
N SER A 27 -2.25 1.63 -1.65
CA SER A 27 -1.43 1.23 -2.78
C SER A 27 -0.42 0.12 -2.41
N LEU A 28 0.26 0.25 -1.27
CA LEU A 28 1.20 -0.76 -0.78
C LEU A 28 0.49 -2.09 -0.49
N ILE A 29 -0.67 -2.06 0.17
CA ILE A 29 -1.47 -3.25 0.44
C ILE A 29 -1.94 -3.90 -0.87
N LYS A 30 -2.38 -3.10 -1.84
CA LYS A 30 -2.89 -3.60 -3.13
C LYS A 30 -1.80 -4.27 -3.95
N TYR A 31 -0.68 -3.60 -4.16
CA TYR A 31 0.40 -4.01 -5.08
C TYR A 31 1.58 -4.71 -4.40
N GLU A 32 1.62 -4.70 -3.08
CA GLU A 32 2.65 -5.27 -2.20
C GLU A 32 4.06 -4.68 -2.40
N GLN A 33 4.28 -3.91 -3.47
CA GLN A 33 5.51 -3.17 -3.74
C GLN A 33 5.17 -1.85 -4.46
N ILE A 34 5.70 -0.72 -3.99
CA ILE A 34 5.55 0.59 -4.61
C ILE A 34 6.87 1.35 -4.68
N SER A 35 7.06 2.15 -5.73
CA SER A 35 8.17 3.09 -5.87
C SER A 35 7.75 4.48 -5.41
N THR A 36 8.57 5.13 -4.59
CA THR A 36 8.32 6.48 -4.06
C THR A 36 9.62 7.16 -3.64
N THR A 37 9.54 8.38 -3.14
CA THR A 37 10.74 9.04 -2.60
C THR A 37 11.13 8.47 -1.24
N LEU A 38 12.42 8.42 -0.96
CA LEU A 38 12.97 7.86 0.28
C LEU A 38 12.37 8.46 1.56
N PRO A 39 12.14 9.80 1.69
CA PRO A 39 11.47 10.37 2.87
C PRO A 39 10.04 9.86 3.07
N LYS A 40 9.27 9.68 1.98
CA LYS A 40 7.90 9.14 2.04
C LYS A 40 7.90 7.68 2.46
N ALA A 41 8.80 6.85 1.89
CA ALA A 41 8.96 5.44 2.28
C ALA A 41 9.29 5.30 3.77
N LYS A 42 10.19 6.14 4.30
CA LYS A 42 10.55 6.13 5.74
C LYS A 42 9.37 6.48 6.66
N VAL A 43 8.46 7.35 6.24
CA VAL A 43 7.24 7.68 7.02
C VAL A 43 6.18 6.58 6.89
N LEU A 44 6.09 5.94 5.72
CA LEU A 44 5.11 4.90 5.45
C LEU A 44 5.39 3.61 6.23
N ARG A 45 6.67 3.21 6.36
CA ARG A 45 7.11 1.96 7.00
C ARG A 45 6.48 1.72 8.38
N PRO A 46 6.60 2.62 9.38
CA PRO A 46 6.01 2.39 10.69
C PRO A 46 4.48 2.33 10.67
N GLN A 47 3.83 3.00 9.72
CA GLN A 47 2.37 2.94 9.57
C GLN A 47 1.93 1.59 8.99
N ALA A 48 2.65 1.07 8.00
CA ALA A 48 2.41 -0.26 7.44
C ALA A 48 2.58 -1.35 8.51
N ASP A 49 3.65 -1.28 9.30
CA ASP A 49 3.89 -2.24 10.38
C ASP A 49 2.76 -2.22 11.42
N LYS A 50 2.26 -1.04 11.80
CA LYS A 50 1.12 -0.90 12.73
C LYS A 50 -0.17 -1.50 12.16
N ILE A 51 -0.44 -1.32 10.86
CA ILE A 51 -1.63 -1.87 10.20
C ILE A 51 -1.60 -3.40 10.20
N ILE A 52 -0.46 -4.02 9.87
CA ILE A 52 -0.33 -5.48 9.89
C ILE A 52 -0.47 -6.04 11.30
N THR A 53 0.19 -5.42 12.28
CA THR A 53 0.07 -5.85 13.69
C THR A 53 -1.37 -5.77 14.19
N LEU A 54 -2.10 -4.71 13.80
CA LEU A 54 -3.52 -4.56 14.13
C LEU A 54 -4.37 -5.65 13.48
N GLY A 55 -4.05 -6.03 12.23
CA GLY A 55 -4.77 -7.06 11.48
C GLY A 55 -4.62 -8.48 12.04
N LYS A 56 -3.53 -8.77 12.76
CA LYS A 56 -3.28 -10.11 13.32
C LYS A 56 -4.29 -10.54 14.39
N LYS A 57 -4.80 -9.60 15.17
CA LYS A 57 -5.83 -9.87 16.17
C LYS A 57 -7.22 -9.71 15.56
N ASP A 58 -7.89 -10.82 15.30
CA ASP A 58 -9.24 -10.83 14.70
C ASP A 58 -10.32 -10.47 15.71
N THR A 59 -10.33 -9.20 16.17
CA THR A 59 -11.38 -8.65 17.00
C THR A 59 -12.24 -7.67 16.21
N LEU A 60 -13.51 -7.54 16.56
CA LEU A 60 -14.42 -6.57 15.95
C LEU A 60 -13.86 -5.14 16.05
N GLN A 61 -13.27 -4.78 17.21
CA GLN A 61 -12.65 -3.47 17.42
C GLN A 61 -11.50 -3.22 16.45
N ASN A 62 -10.59 -4.19 16.28
CA ASN A 62 -9.46 -4.06 15.35
C ASN A 62 -9.94 -3.94 13.91
N THR A 63 -10.99 -4.67 13.54
CA THR A 63 -11.61 -4.56 12.22
C THR A 63 -12.14 -3.14 11.99
N LYS A 64 -12.90 -2.57 12.94
CA LYS A 64 -13.37 -1.17 12.86
C LYS A 64 -12.19 -0.19 12.75
N MET A 65 -11.12 -0.39 13.51
CA MET A 65 -9.92 0.46 13.45
C MET A 65 -9.19 0.35 12.10
N LEU A 66 -9.10 -0.82 11.49
CA LEU A 66 -8.53 -1.01 10.14
C LEU A 66 -9.34 -0.23 9.10
N PHE A 67 -10.68 -0.37 9.11
CA PHE A 67 -11.55 0.38 8.22
C PHE A 67 -11.42 1.90 8.41
N SER A 68 -11.39 2.38 9.64
CA SER A 68 -11.20 3.80 9.96
C SER A 68 -9.88 4.35 9.41
N LYS A 69 -8.78 3.58 9.51
CA LYS A 69 -7.45 4.01 9.04
C LYS A 69 -7.27 3.93 7.53
N LEU A 70 -7.80 2.90 6.88
CA LEU A 70 -7.62 2.66 5.44
C LEU A 70 -8.73 3.29 4.60
N GLN A 71 -9.95 3.37 5.12
CA GLN A 71 -11.15 3.84 4.41
C GLN A 71 -11.38 3.12 3.06
N ASP A 72 -10.86 1.90 2.95
CA ASP A 72 -11.02 1.01 1.80
C ASP A 72 -11.26 -0.42 2.28
N ALA A 73 -12.46 -0.94 1.96
CA ALA A 73 -12.88 -2.27 2.37
C ALA A 73 -12.01 -3.39 1.77
N LYS A 74 -11.56 -3.22 0.52
CA LYS A 74 -10.74 -4.22 -0.18
C LYS A 74 -9.37 -4.35 0.47
N SER A 75 -8.72 -3.22 0.76
CA SER A 75 -7.43 -3.18 1.45
C SER A 75 -7.54 -3.73 2.88
N ALA A 76 -8.57 -3.35 3.63
CA ALA A 76 -8.80 -3.87 4.99
C ALA A 76 -8.99 -5.39 5.01
N ASN A 77 -9.80 -5.92 4.08
CA ASN A 77 -10.01 -7.36 3.93
C ASN A 77 -8.72 -8.09 3.52
N LYS A 78 -7.90 -7.54 2.61
CA LYS A 78 -6.61 -8.12 2.23
C LYS A 78 -5.65 -8.17 3.43
N VAL A 79 -5.58 -7.12 4.24
CA VAL A 79 -4.79 -7.13 5.47
C VAL A 79 -5.24 -8.25 6.40
N LYS A 80 -6.55 -8.35 6.67
CA LYS A 80 -7.12 -9.32 7.62
C LYS A 80 -6.99 -10.77 7.14
N LYS A 81 -7.32 -11.05 5.86
CA LYS A 81 -7.39 -12.43 5.34
C LYS A 81 -6.06 -12.96 4.83
N THR A 82 -5.21 -12.12 4.26
CA THR A 82 -3.99 -12.54 3.55
C THR A 82 -2.73 -12.16 4.32
N LEU A 83 -2.52 -10.86 4.55
CA LEU A 83 -1.26 -10.37 5.13
C LEU A 83 -1.10 -10.79 6.60
N SER A 84 -2.20 -10.78 7.38
CA SER A 84 -2.14 -11.19 8.80
C SER A 84 -1.71 -12.64 8.95
N LYS A 85 -2.23 -13.55 8.11
CA LYS A 85 -1.85 -14.96 8.11
C LYS A 85 -0.41 -15.16 7.67
N ARG A 86 0.00 -14.45 6.60
CA ARG A 86 1.38 -14.52 6.07
C ARG A 86 2.42 -14.13 7.12
N TYR A 87 2.12 -13.15 7.95
CA TYR A 87 3.05 -12.63 8.96
C TYR A 87 2.76 -13.09 10.39
N GLU A 88 1.94 -14.10 10.60
CA GLU A 88 1.52 -14.53 11.93
C GLU A 88 2.70 -14.77 12.88
N ASN A 89 3.74 -15.46 12.42
CA ASN A 89 4.93 -15.80 13.20
C ASN A 89 5.95 -14.68 13.34
N ARG A 90 5.83 -13.58 12.55
CA ARG A 90 6.78 -12.47 12.56
C ARG A 90 6.33 -11.38 13.53
N LYS A 91 7.16 -11.02 14.51
CA LYS A 91 6.82 -10.04 15.55
C LYS A 91 6.91 -8.57 15.11
N GLY A 92 7.44 -8.27 13.91
CA GLY A 92 7.59 -6.90 13.37
C GLY A 92 8.49 -6.86 12.14
N GLY A 93 8.72 -5.64 11.57
CA GLY A 93 9.56 -5.48 10.38
C GLY A 93 8.99 -6.17 9.14
N TYR A 94 7.72 -5.96 8.88
CA TYR A 94 7.02 -6.60 7.76
C TYR A 94 7.37 -5.98 6.41
N THR A 95 7.99 -4.78 6.43
CA THR A 95 8.31 -4.02 5.22
C THR A 95 9.81 -3.76 5.11
N ARG A 96 10.30 -3.74 3.88
CA ARG A 96 11.69 -3.43 3.50
C ARG A 96 11.71 -2.21 2.59
N ILE A 97 12.75 -1.37 2.73
CA ILE A 97 12.98 -0.21 1.87
C ILE A 97 14.31 -0.42 1.13
N ILE A 98 14.26 -0.39 -0.19
CA ILE A 98 15.40 -0.52 -1.09
C ILE A 98 15.63 0.83 -1.76
N LYS A 99 16.86 1.37 -1.72
CA LYS A 99 17.21 2.60 -2.44
C LYS A 99 17.23 2.31 -3.94
N ALA A 100 16.58 3.18 -4.73
CA ALA A 100 16.39 3.00 -6.18
C ALA A 100 17.01 4.15 -7.01
N GLY A 101 18.07 4.78 -6.50
CA GLY A 101 18.72 5.90 -7.18
C GLY A 101 17.99 7.21 -7.01
N PHE A 102 18.04 8.04 -8.04
CA PHE A 102 17.49 9.40 -8.03
C PHE A 102 16.50 9.59 -9.17
N ARG A 103 15.55 10.49 -8.97
CA ARG A 103 14.55 10.82 -9.97
C ARG A 103 15.13 11.80 -10.99
N TYR A 104 14.91 11.51 -12.29
CA TYR A 104 15.28 12.44 -13.35
C TYR A 104 14.52 13.77 -13.21
N GLY A 105 15.18 14.87 -13.43
CA GLY A 105 14.65 16.24 -13.36
C GLY A 105 14.94 16.95 -12.05
N ASP A 106 14.57 16.38 -10.88
CA ASP A 106 14.73 17.05 -9.57
C ASP A 106 15.73 16.36 -8.63
N ASN A 107 16.41 15.33 -9.10
CA ASN A 107 17.41 14.56 -8.34
C ASN A 107 16.91 14.07 -6.95
N ALA A 108 15.60 13.88 -6.78
CA ALA A 108 15.02 13.40 -5.53
C ALA A 108 15.39 11.93 -5.29
N PRO A 109 15.87 11.54 -4.09
CA PRO A 109 16.22 10.16 -3.79
C PRO A 109 14.98 9.26 -3.84
N LEU A 110 15.01 8.25 -4.71
CA LEU A 110 13.97 7.25 -4.87
C LEU A 110 14.20 6.04 -3.98
N ALA A 111 13.12 5.39 -3.61
CA ALA A 111 13.13 4.13 -2.90
C ALA A 111 11.93 3.27 -3.30
N VAL A 112 12.14 1.97 -3.29
CA VAL A 112 11.10 0.97 -3.38
C VAL A 112 10.79 0.51 -1.96
N ILE A 113 9.52 0.59 -1.55
CA ILE A 113 9.04 -0.03 -0.32
C ILE A 113 8.19 -1.23 -0.69
N GLU A 114 8.46 -2.35 -0.04
CA GLU A 114 7.80 -3.62 -0.31
C GLU A 114 7.57 -4.40 0.98
N PHE A 115 6.62 -5.34 0.94
CA PHE A 115 6.53 -6.37 1.97
C PHE A 115 7.66 -7.38 1.82
N VAL A 116 8.20 -7.92 2.94
CA VAL A 116 9.35 -8.82 2.91
C VAL A 116 9.06 -10.08 2.08
N ASP A 117 7.85 -10.64 2.23
CA ASP A 117 7.38 -11.82 1.51
C ASP A 117 6.25 -11.40 0.55
N TRP A 118 6.57 -10.53 -0.42
CA TRP A 118 5.59 -9.97 -1.34
C TRP A 118 5.19 -10.94 -2.46
N ASP A 119 3.95 -10.84 -2.92
CA ASP A 119 3.41 -11.63 -4.01
C ASP A 119 3.62 -10.94 -5.36
N VAL A 120 4.33 -11.60 -6.28
CA VAL A 120 4.61 -11.11 -7.63
C VAL A 120 3.33 -10.89 -8.45
N GLU A 121 2.31 -11.70 -8.24
CA GLU A 121 1.01 -11.61 -8.91
C GLU A 121 0.23 -10.34 -8.49
N ALA A 122 0.44 -9.83 -7.28
CA ALA A 122 -0.23 -8.63 -6.79
C ALA A 122 0.06 -7.39 -7.65
N LYS A 123 1.24 -7.29 -8.26
CA LYS A 123 1.63 -6.20 -9.17
C LYS A 123 0.87 -6.20 -10.50
N ARG A 124 0.32 -7.35 -10.91
CA ARG A 124 -0.30 -7.54 -12.24
C ARG A 124 -1.81 -7.35 -12.25
N VAL A 125 -2.42 -7.08 -11.10
CA VAL A 125 -3.89 -6.97 -10.95
C VAL A 125 -4.52 -5.98 -11.94
N ASP A 126 -3.88 -4.81 -12.17
CA ASP A 126 -4.44 -3.82 -13.09
C ASP A 126 -4.17 -4.13 -14.56
N LYS A 127 -3.13 -4.91 -14.88
CA LYS A 127 -2.84 -5.36 -16.26
C LYS A 127 -3.87 -6.39 -16.71
N LYS A 128 -4.21 -7.37 -15.87
CA LYS A 128 -5.25 -8.38 -16.16
C LYS A 128 -6.61 -7.73 -16.40
N LYS A 129 -7.01 -6.72 -15.60
CA LYS A 129 -8.27 -5.99 -15.80
C LYS A 129 -8.33 -5.16 -17.09
N LYS A 130 -7.21 -4.60 -17.55
CA LYS A 130 -7.15 -3.85 -18.81
C LYS A 130 -7.29 -4.76 -20.04
N VAL A 131 -6.76 -5.98 -19.98
CA VAL A 131 -6.88 -6.97 -21.04
C VAL A 131 -8.33 -7.44 -21.14
N GLN A 132 -8.95 -7.87 -20.05
CA GLN A 132 -10.35 -8.31 -20.01
C GLN A 132 -11.33 -7.22 -20.49
N LYS A 133 -11.08 -5.94 -20.12
CA LYS A 133 -11.92 -4.82 -20.58
C LYS A 133 -11.76 -4.49 -22.06
N LYS A 134 -10.64 -4.85 -22.69
CA LYS A 134 -10.42 -4.71 -24.14
C LYS A 134 -11.11 -5.83 -24.90
N GLU A 135 -11.07 -7.06 -24.39
CA GLU A 135 -11.73 -8.24 -24.99
C GLU A 135 -13.25 -8.07 -24.98
N THR A 136 -13.85 -7.69 -23.86
CA THR A 136 -15.30 -7.43 -23.76
C THR A 136 -15.77 -6.30 -24.66
N LYS A 137 -14.96 -5.25 -24.90
CA LYS A 137 -15.32 -4.16 -25.83
C LYS A 137 -15.19 -4.53 -27.31
N GLN A 138 -14.47 -5.59 -27.64
CA GLN A 138 -14.34 -6.11 -29.02
C GLN A 138 -15.45 -7.12 -29.38
N GLU A 139 -16.11 -7.73 -28.39
CA GLU A 139 -17.22 -8.67 -28.60
C GLU A 139 -18.58 -7.98 -28.73
N GLU A 140 -18.78 -6.79 -28.14
CA GLU A 140 -20.07 -6.06 -28.21
C GLU A 140 -20.49 -5.59 -29.63
N PRO A 141 -19.62 -5.24 -30.59
CA PRO A 141 -20.07 -4.79 -31.90
C PRO A 141 -20.48 -5.90 -32.87
N LYS A 142 -20.29 -7.17 -32.55
CA LYS A 142 -20.66 -8.29 -33.46
C LYS A 142 -22.09 -8.81 -33.28
N LEU A 143 -22.79 -8.44 -32.22
CA LEU A 143 -24.16 -8.86 -31.93
C LEU A 143 -25.25 -7.87 -32.38
N ALA A 144 -24.86 -6.68 -32.87
CA ALA A 144 -25.78 -5.63 -33.30
C ALA A 144 -26.00 -5.57 -34.83
N SER A 145 -25.44 -6.53 -35.59
CA SER A 145 -25.53 -6.60 -37.06
C SER A 145 -26.03 -7.94 -37.61
N ALA A 146 -26.90 -8.62 -36.83
CA ALA A 146 -27.62 -9.81 -37.30
C ALA A 146 -29.12 -9.60 -37.15
#